data_28c3592f248ae282f85ce1870175cb3f
#
_entry.id   28c3592f248ae282f85ce1870175cb3f
#
_cell.length_a   1.000
_cell.length_b   1.000
_cell.length_c   1.000
_cell.angle_alpha   90.00
_cell.angle_beta   90.00
_cell.angle_gamma   90.00
#
_symmetry.space_group_name_H-M   'P 1'
#
loop_
_entity.id
_entity.type
_entity.pdbx_description
1 polymer ?
#
loop_
_entity_poly.entity_id
_entity_poly.type
_entity_poly.pdbx_seq_one_letter_code
_entity_poly.pdbx_strand_id
1 'polypeptide(L)'
;MYKYFLFYLFFFASSSTYAQNAEWRHIHQGNRAFVKGDYKTAEFEYRAAQKLNPQSARAAFNLGDVYLAQRNMQAALEQYQVAAKGESNKFLRALSYHNVGVAYHLNKQYDKAIDFYKEALRNNPHDEDTRYNLVLCQKQKKEDQQQQNQQQQQKSKQPEKQNNQQQSQQQQQETNREMSKESAERLLNLAQQAEKQQ
;
A
#
# COMPACT_ATOMS: atom_id res chain seq x y z
N MET A 1 -5.16 -29.11 -54.85
CA MET A 1 -4.88 -28.06 -53.90
C MET A 1 -5.70 -28.18 -52.61
N TYR A 2 -6.99 -28.48 -52.62
CA TYR A 2 -7.85 -28.57 -51.40
C TYR A 2 -7.47 -29.71 -50.41
N LYS A 3 -6.91 -30.84 -50.85
CA LYS A 3 -6.55 -31.95 -49.99
C LYS A 3 -5.41 -31.59 -49.00
N TYR A 4 -4.44 -30.77 -49.42
CA TYR A 4 -3.33 -30.34 -48.55
C TYR A 4 -3.78 -29.23 -47.60
N PHE A 5 -4.73 -28.38 -48.00
CA PHE A 5 -5.27 -27.35 -47.14
C PHE A 5 -6.05 -27.94 -45.91
N LEU A 6 -6.83 -28.99 -46.16
CA LEU A 6 -7.54 -29.73 -45.10
C LEU A 6 -6.57 -30.46 -44.15
N PHE A 7 -5.44 -30.98 -44.69
CA PHE A 7 -4.43 -31.64 -43.86
C PHE A 7 -3.69 -30.66 -42.97
N TYR A 8 -3.38 -29.46 -43.41
CA TYR A 8 -2.80 -28.38 -42.61
C TYR A 8 -3.76 -27.90 -41.55
N LEU A 9 -5.04 -27.74 -41.85
CA LEU A 9 -6.08 -27.36 -40.86
C LEU A 9 -6.22 -28.42 -39.73
N PHE A 10 -6.15 -29.70 -40.09
CA PHE A 10 -6.24 -30.79 -39.10
C PHE A 10 -5.00 -30.88 -38.20
N PHE A 11 -3.85 -30.60 -38.75
CA PHE A 11 -2.58 -30.61 -38.00
C PHE A 11 -2.49 -29.41 -37.03
N PHE A 12 -2.98 -28.23 -37.41
CA PHE A 12 -3.06 -27.06 -36.54
C PHE A 12 -4.07 -27.24 -35.41
N ALA A 13 -5.21 -27.87 -35.67
CA ALA A 13 -6.23 -28.12 -34.66
C ALA A 13 -5.77 -29.10 -33.58
N SER A 14 -5.01 -30.11 -33.93
CA SER A 14 -4.47 -31.11 -32.98
C SER A 14 -3.38 -30.54 -32.05
N SER A 15 -2.54 -29.64 -32.54
CA SER A 15 -1.49 -29.01 -31.71
C SER A 15 -2.09 -28.07 -30.64
N SER A 16 -3.16 -27.39 -30.93
CA SER A 16 -3.84 -26.51 -29.96
C SER A 16 -4.46 -27.27 -28.78
N THR A 17 -5.04 -28.45 -29.04
CA THR A 17 -5.65 -29.28 -27.96
C THR A 17 -4.60 -29.90 -27.05
N TYR A 18 -3.43 -30.29 -27.57
CA TYR A 18 -2.33 -30.78 -26.74
C TYR A 18 -1.75 -29.71 -25.82
N ALA A 19 -1.59 -28.49 -26.32
CA ALA A 19 -1.11 -27.36 -25.53
C ALA A 19 -2.07 -26.98 -24.39
N GLN A 20 -3.37 -26.93 -24.67
CA GLN A 20 -4.39 -26.67 -23.66
C GLN A 20 -4.43 -27.75 -22.57
N ASN A 21 -4.32 -29.03 -22.95
CA ASN A 21 -4.26 -30.13 -21.98
C ASN A 21 -3.00 -30.09 -21.12
N ALA A 22 -1.86 -29.66 -21.68
CA ALA A 22 -0.62 -29.50 -20.94
C ALA A 22 -0.70 -28.31 -19.97
N GLU A 23 -1.20 -27.16 -20.41
CA GLU A 23 -1.46 -25.99 -19.54
C GLU A 23 -2.36 -26.36 -18.35
N TRP A 24 -3.48 -27.02 -18.63
CA TRP A 24 -4.42 -27.45 -17.60
C TRP A 24 -3.78 -28.38 -16.56
N ARG A 25 -2.95 -29.33 -16.97
CA ARG A 25 -2.20 -30.21 -16.06
C ARG A 25 -1.26 -29.44 -15.14
N HIS A 26 -0.52 -28.48 -15.68
CA HIS A 26 0.37 -27.63 -14.88
C HIS A 26 -0.44 -26.79 -13.87
N ILE A 27 -1.55 -26.19 -14.26
CA ILE A 27 -2.43 -25.46 -13.34
C ILE A 27 -2.92 -26.39 -12.23
N HIS A 28 -3.35 -27.60 -12.53
CA HIS A 28 -3.79 -28.56 -11.52
C HIS A 28 -2.69 -29.04 -10.57
N GLN A 29 -1.48 -29.23 -11.08
CA GLN A 29 -0.32 -29.58 -10.25
C GLN A 29 0.04 -28.42 -9.32
N GLY A 30 0.05 -27.19 -9.86
CA GLY A 30 0.24 -25.98 -9.09
C GLY A 30 -0.79 -25.81 -7.98
N ASN A 31 -2.08 -26.01 -8.28
CA ASN A 31 -3.15 -25.93 -7.29
C ASN A 31 -2.95 -26.94 -6.15
N ARG A 32 -2.56 -28.18 -6.46
CA ARG A 32 -2.27 -29.21 -5.44
C ARG A 32 -1.07 -28.83 -4.57
N ALA A 33 -0.04 -28.26 -5.16
CA ALA A 33 1.14 -27.79 -4.43
C ALA A 33 0.78 -26.59 -3.53
N PHE A 34 0.01 -25.64 -4.06
CA PHE A 34 -0.44 -24.46 -3.32
C PHE A 34 -1.24 -24.83 -2.06
N VAL A 35 -2.22 -25.74 -2.19
CA VAL A 35 -3.02 -26.22 -1.06
C VAL A 35 -2.19 -26.91 0.03
N LYS A 36 -1.07 -27.55 -0.36
CA LYS A 36 -0.11 -28.17 0.57
C LYS A 36 0.85 -27.14 1.20
N GLY A 37 0.82 -25.88 0.78
CA GLY A 37 1.77 -24.84 1.20
C GLY A 37 3.13 -24.92 0.49
N ASP A 38 3.29 -25.82 -0.50
CA ASP A 38 4.49 -25.90 -1.32
C ASP A 38 4.46 -24.83 -2.42
N TYR A 39 4.67 -23.58 -1.99
CA TYR A 39 4.62 -22.43 -2.87
C TYR A 39 5.71 -22.46 -3.95
N LYS A 40 6.83 -23.11 -3.69
CA LYS A 40 7.93 -23.22 -4.66
C LYS A 40 7.54 -24.10 -5.84
N THR A 41 6.96 -25.26 -5.56
CA THR A 41 6.44 -26.15 -6.62
C THR A 41 5.22 -25.50 -7.31
N ALA A 42 4.34 -24.84 -6.58
CA ALA A 42 3.19 -24.14 -7.17
C ALA A 42 3.65 -23.05 -8.16
N GLU A 43 4.63 -22.24 -7.79
CA GLU A 43 5.22 -21.23 -8.68
C GLU A 43 5.80 -21.85 -9.96
N PHE A 44 6.59 -22.91 -9.82
CA PHE A 44 7.17 -23.63 -10.97
C PHE A 44 6.10 -24.09 -11.95
N GLU A 45 5.05 -24.71 -11.43
CA GLU A 45 3.96 -25.27 -12.24
C GLU A 45 3.13 -24.15 -12.93
N TYR A 46 2.79 -23.08 -12.24
CA TYR A 46 2.05 -21.98 -12.88
C TYR A 46 2.90 -21.24 -13.92
N ARG A 47 4.20 -21.09 -13.69
CA ARG A 47 5.13 -20.56 -14.71
C ARG A 47 5.24 -21.48 -15.92
N ALA A 48 5.21 -22.80 -15.71
CA ALA A 48 5.17 -23.76 -16.81
C ALA A 48 3.87 -23.64 -17.64
N ALA A 49 2.74 -23.44 -16.96
CA ALA A 49 1.47 -23.14 -17.63
C ALA A 49 1.55 -21.84 -18.47
N GLN A 50 2.13 -20.76 -17.92
CA GLN A 50 2.32 -19.50 -18.65
C GLN A 50 3.29 -19.62 -19.83
N LYS A 51 4.27 -20.50 -19.79
CA LYS A 51 5.12 -20.78 -20.96
C LYS A 51 4.36 -21.41 -22.11
N LEU A 52 3.37 -22.24 -21.81
CA LEU A 52 2.50 -22.87 -22.81
C LEU A 52 1.44 -21.89 -23.33
N ASN A 53 0.91 -21.07 -22.44
CA ASN A 53 -0.06 -20.04 -22.76
C ASN A 53 0.27 -18.71 -22.01
N PRO A 54 1.03 -17.80 -22.63
CA PRO A 54 1.41 -16.54 -22.00
C PRO A 54 0.23 -15.64 -21.61
N GLN A 55 -0.95 -15.86 -22.20
CA GLN A 55 -2.18 -15.11 -21.90
C GLN A 55 -3.10 -15.86 -20.93
N SER A 56 -2.64 -16.94 -20.31
CA SER A 56 -3.41 -17.69 -19.33
C SER A 56 -3.73 -16.83 -18.11
N ALA A 57 -4.92 -16.23 -18.10
CA ALA A 57 -5.39 -15.43 -16.98
C ALA A 57 -5.48 -16.25 -15.69
N ARG A 58 -5.84 -17.55 -15.79
CA ARG A 58 -5.91 -18.45 -14.65
C ARG A 58 -4.54 -18.75 -14.06
N ALA A 59 -3.52 -19.01 -14.91
CA ALA A 59 -2.17 -19.23 -14.44
C ALA A 59 -1.59 -17.97 -13.79
N ALA A 60 -1.85 -16.79 -14.38
CA ALA A 60 -1.44 -15.52 -13.82
C ALA A 60 -2.13 -15.24 -12.47
N PHE A 61 -3.43 -15.47 -12.37
CA PHE A 61 -4.18 -15.31 -11.13
C PHE A 61 -3.59 -16.17 -10.00
N ASN A 62 -3.43 -17.47 -10.25
CA ASN A 62 -2.92 -18.41 -9.27
C ASN A 62 -1.45 -18.13 -8.89
N LEU A 63 -0.65 -17.64 -9.84
CA LEU A 63 0.73 -17.20 -9.55
C LEU A 63 0.74 -15.93 -8.68
N GLY A 64 -0.22 -15.05 -8.86
CA GLY A 64 -0.46 -13.92 -7.97
C GLY A 64 -0.75 -14.35 -6.54
N ASP A 65 -1.59 -15.39 -6.34
CA ASP A 65 -1.87 -15.97 -5.02
C ASP A 65 -0.61 -16.56 -4.37
N VAL A 66 0.25 -17.23 -5.16
CA VAL A 66 1.54 -17.73 -4.65
C VAL A 66 2.41 -16.60 -4.14
N TYR A 67 2.56 -15.53 -4.92
CA TYR A 67 3.39 -14.38 -4.52
C TYR A 67 2.81 -13.65 -3.32
N LEU A 68 1.49 -13.56 -3.23
CA LEU A 68 0.83 -12.98 -2.06
C LEU A 68 1.13 -13.82 -0.80
N ALA A 69 1.05 -15.14 -0.89
CA ALA A 69 1.38 -16.06 0.20
C ALA A 69 2.88 -15.97 0.61
N GLN A 70 3.76 -15.74 -0.35
CA GLN A 70 5.20 -15.49 -0.13
C GLN A 70 5.50 -14.06 0.35
N ARG A 71 4.50 -13.21 0.54
CA ARG A 71 4.60 -11.77 0.88
C ARG A 71 5.33 -10.94 -0.19
N ASN A 72 5.45 -11.44 -1.40
CA ASN A 72 5.99 -10.70 -2.53
C ASN A 72 4.87 -9.90 -3.22
N MET A 73 4.48 -8.80 -2.58
CA MET A 73 3.35 -7.98 -2.98
C MET A 73 3.49 -7.42 -4.40
N GLN A 74 4.70 -7.02 -4.79
CA GLN A 74 4.94 -6.43 -6.11
C GLN A 74 4.71 -7.45 -7.22
N ALA A 75 5.27 -8.65 -7.08
CA ALA A 75 5.07 -9.73 -8.05
C ALA A 75 3.59 -10.20 -8.10
N ALA A 76 2.92 -10.27 -6.94
CA ALA A 76 1.49 -10.60 -6.88
C ALA A 76 0.66 -9.58 -7.68
N LEU A 77 0.90 -8.29 -7.48
CA LEU A 77 0.21 -7.20 -8.16
C LEU A 77 0.36 -7.30 -9.68
N GLU A 78 1.58 -7.55 -10.17
CA GLU A 78 1.86 -7.71 -11.60
C GLU A 78 1.06 -8.87 -12.20
N GLN A 79 1.03 -10.02 -11.53
CA GLN A 79 0.33 -11.20 -12.00
C GLN A 79 -1.20 -11.02 -11.98
N TYR A 80 -1.76 -10.42 -10.95
CA TYR A 80 -3.20 -10.12 -10.92
C TYR A 80 -3.61 -9.12 -12.01
N GLN A 81 -2.77 -8.14 -12.33
CA GLN A 81 -3.03 -7.22 -13.44
C GLN A 81 -3.01 -7.94 -14.79
N VAL A 82 -2.09 -8.88 -14.99
CA VAL A 82 -2.07 -9.75 -16.19
C VAL A 82 -3.36 -10.57 -16.26
N ALA A 83 -3.77 -11.19 -15.15
CA ALA A 83 -4.99 -11.98 -15.06
C ALA A 83 -6.24 -11.14 -15.40
N ALA A 84 -6.37 -9.94 -14.83
CA ALA A 84 -7.51 -9.05 -15.08
C ALA A 84 -7.60 -8.60 -16.54
N LYS A 85 -6.48 -8.35 -17.20
CA LYS A 85 -6.44 -7.94 -18.62
C LYS A 85 -6.72 -9.10 -19.59
N GLY A 86 -6.22 -10.28 -19.27
CA GLY A 86 -6.36 -11.48 -20.12
C GLY A 86 -7.69 -12.21 -19.98
N GLU A 87 -8.51 -11.87 -18.99
CA GLU A 87 -9.72 -12.62 -18.66
C GLU A 87 -10.96 -12.06 -19.34
N SER A 88 -11.65 -12.91 -20.10
CA SER A 88 -12.93 -12.58 -20.72
C SER A 88 -14.11 -12.77 -19.76
N ASN A 89 -13.99 -13.68 -18.79
CA ASN A 89 -15.01 -13.92 -17.79
C ASN A 89 -15.04 -12.78 -16.75
N LYS A 90 -16.16 -12.05 -16.70
CA LYS A 90 -16.33 -10.91 -15.78
C LYS A 90 -16.11 -11.29 -14.30
N PHE A 91 -16.51 -12.48 -13.90
CA PHE A 91 -16.35 -12.93 -12.50
C PHE A 91 -14.86 -13.09 -12.13
N LEU A 92 -14.07 -13.79 -12.96
CA LEU A 92 -12.61 -13.96 -12.73
C LEU A 92 -11.87 -12.63 -12.84
N ARG A 93 -12.32 -11.74 -13.74
CA ARG A 93 -11.78 -10.38 -13.83
C ARG A 93 -12.06 -9.58 -12.57
N ALA A 94 -13.28 -9.68 -12.03
CA ALA A 94 -13.65 -9.04 -10.76
C ALA A 94 -12.75 -9.51 -9.62
N LEU A 95 -12.54 -10.82 -9.51
CA LEU A 95 -11.69 -11.42 -8.48
C LEU A 95 -10.24 -10.94 -8.60
N SER A 96 -9.72 -10.84 -9.83
CA SER A 96 -8.37 -10.30 -10.07
C SER A 96 -8.25 -8.84 -9.63
N TYR A 97 -9.22 -7.98 -9.97
CA TYR A 97 -9.25 -6.60 -9.51
C TYR A 97 -9.42 -6.48 -7.99
N HIS A 98 -10.24 -7.35 -7.39
CA HIS A 98 -10.35 -7.43 -5.93
C HIS A 98 -8.97 -7.66 -5.29
N ASN A 99 -8.23 -8.67 -5.74
CA ASN A 99 -6.91 -9.00 -5.19
C ASN A 99 -5.88 -7.89 -5.43
N VAL A 100 -5.93 -7.20 -6.58
CA VAL A 100 -5.14 -5.97 -6.79
C VAL A 100 -5.49 -4.91 -5.75
N GLY A 101 -6.79 -4.70 -5.50
CA GLY A 101 -7.28 -3.78 -4.46
C GLY A 101 -6.75 -4.15 -3.08
N VAL A 102 -6.82 -5.43 -2.70
CA VAL A 102 -6.27 -5.95 -1.42
C VAL A 102 -4.76 -5.68 -1.32
N ALA A 103 -4.00 -5.94 -2.38
CA ALA A 103 -2.56 -5.70 -2.40
C ALA A 103 -2.22 -4.22 -2.15
N TYR A 104 -2.91 -3.30 -2.82
CA TYR A 104 -2.73 -1.86 -2.58
C TYR A 104 -3.19 -1.43 -1.19
N HIS A 105 -4.29 -2.00 -0.69
CA HIS A 105 -4.83 -1.71 0.64
C HIS A 105 -3.84 -2.08 1.75
N LEU A 106 -3.26 -3.28 1.68
CA LEU A 106 -2.23 -3.75 2.63
C LEU A 106 -0.98 -2.84 2.62
N ASN A 107 -0.66 -2.24 1.48
CA ASN A 107 0.41 -1.26 1.33
C ASN A 107 -0.01 0.18 1.66
N LYS A 108 -1.20 0.39 2.22
CA LYS A 108 -1.76 1.71 2.56
C LYS A 108 -1.86 2.67 1.36
N GLN A 109 -1.83 2.16 0.14
CA GLN A 109 -2.06 2.93 -1.08
C GLN A 109 -3.57 3.00 -1.35
N TYR A 110 -4.30 3.64 -0.42
CA TYR A 110 -5.75 3.60 -0.34
C TYR A 110 -6.46 4.08 -1.60
N ASP A 111 -5.96 5.12 -2.28
CA ASP A 111 -6.59 5.64 -3.49
C ASP A 111 -6.62 4.59 -4.60
N LYS A 112 -5.49 3.94 -4.83
CA LYS A 112 -5.39 2.86 -5.81
C LYS A 112 -6.26 1.67 -5.41
N ALA A 113 -6.24 1.28 -4.13
CA ALA A 113 -7.09 0.19 -3.63
C ALA A 113 -8.57 0.46 -3.89
N ILE A 114 -9.04 1.67 -3.60
CA ILE A 114 -10.42 2.11 -3.84
C ILE A 114 -10.78 2.01 -5.32
N ASP A 115 -9.90 2.43 -6.23
CA ASP A 115 -10.16 2.37 -7.66
C ASP A 115 -10.28 0.91 -8.15
N PHE A 116 -9.39 0.03 -7.69
CA PHE A 116 -9.44 -1.38 -8.06
C PHE A 116 -10.64 -2.13 -7.45
N TYR A 117 -11.05 -1.83 -6.22
CA TYR A 117 -12.30 -2.36 -5.66
C TYR A 117 -13.53 -1.91 -6.46
N LYS A 118 -13.55 -0.65 -6.94
CA LYS A 118 -14.62 -0.18 -7.84
C LYS A 118 -14.61 -0.92 -9.17
N GLU A 119 -13.43 -1.18 -9.76
CA GLU A 119 -13.33 -2.00 -10.97
C GLU A 119 -13.83 -3.42 -10.75
N ALA A 120 -13.49 -4.04 -9.61
CA ALA A 120 -14.01 -5.34 -9.24
C ALA A 120 -15.56 -5.32 -9.19
N LEU A 121 -16.15 -4.34 -8.52
CA LEU A 121 -17.60 -4.19 -8.42
C LEU A 121 -18.29 -3.86 -9.76
N ARG A 122 -17.61 -3.20 -10.70
CA ARG A 122 -18.16 -3.02 -12.08
C ARG A 122 -18.28 -4.35 -12.82
N ASN A 123 -17.38 -5.30 -12.54
CA ASN A 123 -17.39 -6.64 -13.14
C ASN A 123 -18.28 -7.63 -12.39
N ASN A 124 -18.40 -7.51 -11.06
CA ASN A 124 -19.30 -8.28 -10.20
C ASN A 124 -19.97 -7.35 -9.17
N PRO A 125 -21.13 -6.76 -9.48
CA PRO A 125 -21.82 -5.84 -8.57
C PRO A 125 -22.34 -6.46 -7.29
N HIS A 126 -22.45 -7.80 -7.23
CA HIS A 126 -22.99 -8.54 -6.08
C HIS A 126 -21.89 -9.07 -5.13
N ASP A 127 -20.64 -8.65 -5.32
CA ASP A 127 -19.52 -9.06 -4.48
C ASP A 127 -19.52 -8.28 -3.16
N GLU A 128 -20.08 -8.89 -2.12
CA GLU A 128 -20.19 -8.30 -0.79
C GLU A 128 -18.81 -8.13 -0.12
N ASP A 129 -17.87 -9.07 -0.35
CA ASP A 129 -16.52 -9.00 0.22
C ASP A 129 -15.76 -7.81 -0.35
N THR A 130 -15.87 -7.59 -1.66
CA THR A 130 -15.27 -6.40 -2.30
C THR A 130 -15.92 -5.11 -1.79
N ARG A 131 -17.24 -5.09 -1.59
CA ARG A 131 -17.96 -3.93 -1.06
C ARG A 131 -17.52 -3.62 0.36
N TYR A 132 -17.42 -4.64 1.20
CA TYR A 132 -16.92 -4.51 2.57
C TYR A 132 -15.48 -3.93 2.58
N ASN A 133 -14.58 -4.51 1.78
CA ASN A 133 -13.19 -4.05 1.70
C ASN A 133 -13.07 -2.62 1.17
N LEU A 134 -13.92 -2.21 0.23
CA LEU A 134 -13.99 -0.83 -0.25
C LEU A 134 -14.34 0.15 0.87
N VAL A 135 -15.39 -0.16 1.64
CA VAL A 135 -15.82 0.68 2.77
C VAL A 135 -14.75 0.74 3.85
N LEU A 136 -14.15 -0.41 4.20
CA LEU A 136 -13.06 -0.49 5.18
C LEU A 136 -11.86 0.34 4.75
N CYS A 137 -11.45 0.24 3.48
CA CYS A 137 -10.35 1.00 2.91
C CYS A 137 -10.60 2.52 2.97
N GLN A 138 -11.81 2.96 2.63
CA GLN A 138 -12.21 4.37 2.73
C GLN A 138 -12.17 4.89 4.18
N LYS A 139 -12.60 4.07 5.13
CA LYS A 139 -12.55 4.41 6.56
C LYS A 139 -11.10 4.56 7.03
N GLN A 140 -10.25 3.56 6.76
CA GLN A 140 -8.85 3.59 7.17
C GLN A 140 -8.08 4.76 6.53
N LYS A 141 -8.36 5.09 5.26
CA LYS A 141 -7.80 6.29 4.62
C LYS A 141 -8.11 7.56 5.41
N LYS A 142 -9.37 7.73 5.83
CA LYS A 142 -9.78 8.91 6.63
C LYS A 142 -9.10 8.95 7.99
N GLU A 143 -9.02 7.81 8.66
CA GLU A 143 -8.36 7.68 9.97
C GLU A 143 -6.86 8.01 9.89
N ASP A 144 -6.14 7.47 8.91
CA ASP A 144 -4.72 7.77 8.70
C ASP A 144 -4.50 9.25 8.37
N GLN A 145 -5.36 9.87 7.55
CA GLN A 145 -5.30 11.30 7.25
C GLN A 145 -5.54 12.17 8.49
N GLN A 146 -6.51 11.81 9.34
CA GLN A 146 -6.78 12.54 10.58
C GLN A 146 -5.61 12.45 11.55
N GLN A 147 -4.99 11.26 11.69
CA GLN A 147 -3.82 11.08 12.53
C GLN A 147 -2.62 11.91 12.04
N GLN A 148 -2.36 11.93 10.74
CA GLN A 148 -1.30 12.75 10.15
C GLN A 148 -1.52 14.25 10.40
N ASN A 149 -2.75 14.74 10.23
CA ASN A 149 -3.10 16.13 10.48
C ASN A 149 -2.92 16.51 11.95
N GLN A 150 -3.31 15.64 12.89
CA GLN A 150 -3.11 15.86 14.33
C GLN A 150 -1.62 15.91 14.70
N GLN A 151 -0.80 15.01 14.14
CA GLN A 151 0.63 15.01 14.37
C GLN A 151 1.31 16.28 13.81
N GLN A 152 0.89 16.77 12.65
CA GLN A 152 1.39 18.02 12.09
C GLN A 152 1.03 19.22 12.95
N GLN A 153 -0.21 19.28 13.46
CA GLN A 153 -0.64 20.35 14.36
C GLN A 153 0.10 20.34 15.70
N GLN A 154 0.44 19.17 16.22
CA GLN A 154 1.24 19.06 17.45
C GLN A 154 2.69 19.51 17.21
N LYS A 155 3.28 19.15 16.08
CA LYS A 155 4.63 19.57 15.71
C LYS A 155 4.73 21.08 15.47
N SER A 156 3.72 21.70 14.88
CA SER A 156 3.70 23.17 14.66
C SER A 156 3.51 23.98 15.95
N LYS A 157 2.87 23.41 16.98
CA LYS A 157 2.68 24.08 18.29
C LYS A 157 3.88 23.95 19.24
N GLN A 158 4.80 23.02 19.00
CA GLN A 158 6.01 22.87 19.85
C GLN A 158 7.00 24.04 19.74
N PRO A 159 7.34 24.59 18.54
CA PRO A 159 8.23 25.73 18.45
C PRO A 159 7.67 27.00 19.08
N GLU A 160 6.36 27.24 19.06
CA GLU A 160 5.73 28.41 19.70
C GLU A 160 5.84 28.34 21.23
N LYS A 161 5.69 27.18 21.85
CA LYS A 161 5.86 27.00 23.31
C LYS A 161 7.30 27.21 23.75
N GLN A 162 8.28 26.76 22.99
CA GLN A 162 9.70 26.98 23.31
C GLN A 162 10.09 28.47 23.14
N ASN A 163 9.57 29.13 22.12
CA ASN A 163 9.86 30.55 21.90
C ASN A 163 9.25 31.44 22.97
N ASN A 164 8.02 31.14 23.41
CA ASN A 164 7.35 31.86 24.51
C ASN A 164 8.04 31.62 25.88
N GLN A 165 8.57 30.42 26.13
CA GLN A 165 9.33 30.15 27.35
C GLN A 165 10.68 30.88 27.36
N GLN A 166 11.39 30.96 26.25
CA GLN A 166 12.62 31.71 26.11
C GLN A 166 12.42 33.22 26.27
N GLN A 167 11.37 33.79 25.67
CA GLN A 167 11.03 35.20 25.85
C GLN A 167 10.65 35.54 27.30
N SER A 168 9.90 34.68 27.96
CA SER A 168 9.53 34.87 29.38
C SER A 168 10.74 34.80 30.31
N GLN A 169 11.69 33.90 30.04
CA GLN A 169 12.94 33.80 30.80
C GLN A 169 13.86 35.00 30.55
N GLN A 170 13.95 35.51 29.33
CA GLN A 170 14.73 36.71 29.04
C GLN A 170 14.14 37.95 29.73
N GLN A 171 12.83 38.15 29.70
CA GLN A 171 12.18 39.25 30.40
C GLN A 171 12.39 39.19 31.93
N GLN A 172 12.32 38.00 32.54
CA GLN A 172 12.61 37.83 33.97
C GLN A 172 14.07 38.15 34.31
N GLN A 173 15.01 37.75 33.44
CA GLN A 173 16.42 38.09 33.65
C GLN A 173 16.71 39.58 33.53
N GLU A 174 16.11 40.28 32.56
CA GLU A 174 16.23 41.71 32.42
C GLU A 174 15.67 42.46 33.63
N THR A 175 14.46 42.11 34.08
CA THR A 175 13.82 42.71 35.25
C THR A 175 14.66 42.51 36.54
N ASN A 176 15.20 41.33 36.72
CA ASN A 176 16.11 41.05 37.87
C ASN A 176 17.41 41.84 37.79
N ARG A 177 17.93 42.09 36.59
CA ARG A 177 19.15 42.87 36.35
C ARG A 177 18.93 44.36 36.64
N GLU A 178 17.79 44.88 36.23
CA GLU A 178 17.40 46.25 36.54
C GLU A 178 17.19 46.50 38.02
N MET A 179 16.46 45.60 38.74
CA MET A 179 16.26 45.69 40.19
C MET A 179 17.62 45.61 40.95
N SER A 180 18.54 44.79 40.48
CA SER A 180 19.87 44.69 41.10
C SER A 180 20.71 45.94 40.90
N LYS A 181 20.65 46.59 39.74
CA LYS A 181 21.30 47.91 39.48
C LYS A 181 20.71 49.01 40.34
N GLU A 182 19.39 49.13 40.37
CA GLU A 182 18.73 50.12 41.22
C GLU A 182 19.05 49.96 42.70
N SER A 183 19.14 48.70 43.20
CA SER A 183 19.53 48.43 44.57
C SER A 183 20.97 48.80 44.86
N ALA A 184 21.91 48.55 43.89
CA ALA A 184 23.30 48.94 44.03
C ALA A 184 23.48 50.48 44.01
N GLU A 185 22.72 51.20 43.14
CA GLU A 185 22.76 52.66 43.13
C GLU A 185 22.20 53.29 44.41
N ARG A 186 21.14 52.70 45.00
CA ARG A 186 20.61 53.11 46.31
C ARG A 186 21.62 52.95 47.43
N LEU A 187 22.32 51.82 47.46
CA LEU A 187 23.36 51.54 48.45
C LEU A 187 24.56 52.51 48.31
N LEU A 188 25.00 52.81 47.07
CA LEU A 188 26.04 53.78 46.80
C LEU A 188 25.64 55.17 47.26
N ASN A 189 24.45 55.63 46.99
CA ASN A 189 23.94 56.94 47.42
C ASN A 189 23.85 57.06 48.98
N LEU A 190 23.44 55.95 49.64
CA LEU A 190 23.43 55.93 51.10
C LEU A 190 24.84 56.01 51.70
N ALA A 191 25.83 55.30 51.12
CA ALA A 191 27.19 55.36 51.55
C ALA A 191 27.78 56.80 51.38
N GLN A 192 27.54 57.43 50.22
CA GLN A 192 27.96 58.82 49.99
C GLN A 192 27.31 59.84 50.95
N GLN A 193 26.05 59.62 51.35
CA GLN A 193 25.41 60.48 52.34
C GLN A 193 26.01 60.29 53.72
N ALA A 194 26.35 59.07 54.10
CA ALA A 194 27.01 58.76 55.39
C ALA A 194 28.41 59.40 55.50
N GLU A 195 29.15 59.43 54.39
CA GLU A 195 30.48 60.11 54.35
C GLU A 195 30.41 61.66 54.48
N LYS A 196 29.32 62.26 54.02
CA LYS A 196 29.11 63.70 54.11
C LYS A 196 28.62 64.19 55.52
N GLN A 197 28.27 63.28 56.39
CA GLN A 197 27.77 63.55 57.74
C GLN A 197 28.84 63.37 58.83
N GLN A 198 30.05 62.98 58.48
CA GLN A 198 31.26 62.93 59.29
C GLN A 198 32.09 64.18 59.09
#